data_40a4ff0dc26a925a65a7efca1d37c912
#
_entry.id   40a4ff0dc26a925a65a7efca1d37c912
#
_cell.length_a   1.000
_cell.length_b   1.000
_cell.length_c   1.000
_cell.angle_alpha   90.00
_cell.angle_beta   90.00
_cell.angle_gamma   90.00
#
_symmetry.space_group_name_H-M   'P 1'
#
loop_
_entity.id
_entity.type
_entity.pdbx_description
1 polymer ?
#
loop_
_entity_poly.entity_id
_entity_poly.type
_entity_poly.pdbx_seq_one_letter_code
_entity_poly.pdbx_strand_id
1 'polypeptide(L)'
;MRQIPKDILIEVMEDVIEDLHGHVHRVSDLAVDLGTGLGLKDDDLDCLALAGVLHDVGKIHMDPTILGKPGPLDESEKDLMQRHPELGFAMTRNRLDPRVSEAILYHHERFDGKGYPFGLTGQAIPILSRIVLVADAFDAMTSSRAYQPALPIDFAISEILRNAGSQFDPEVVDIFIELANVNRLPLAASA
;
A
#
# COMPACT_ATOMS: atom_id res chain seq x y z
N MET A 1 27.05 9.27 2.88
CA MET A 1 25.79 10.05 2.78
C MET A 1 25.03 9.86 4.09
N ARG A 2 24.54 10.93 4.75
CA ARG A 2 23.76 10.79 5.97
C ARG A 2 22.44 10.08 5.62
N GLN A 3 22.15 9.00 6.32
CA GLN A 3 20.80 8.37 6.29
C GLN A 3 19.78 9.43 6.75
N ILE A 4 18.74 9.64 5.96
CA ILE A 4 17.59 10.43 6.43
C ILE A 4 16.92 9.58 7.50
N PRO A 5 16.77 10.06 8.74
CA PRO A 5 16.07 9.33 9.78
C PRO A 5 14.64 8.98 9.32
N LYS A 6 14.15 7.80 9.74
CA LYS A 6 12.82 7.27 9.43
C LYS A 6 11.72 8.29 9.73
N ASP A 7 11.85 8.95 10.86
CA ASP A 7 10.89 9.95 11.37
C ASP A 7 10.77 11.18 10.45
N ILE A 8 11.88 11.64 9.86
CA ILE A 8 11.87 12.78 8.93
C ILE A 8 11.21 12.42 7.60
N LEU A 9 11.35 11.17 7.12
CA LEU A 9 10.66 10.72 5.90
C LEU A 9 9.13 10.66 6.13
N ILE A 10 8.70 10.21 7.30
CA ILE A 10 7.28 10.15 7.68
C ILE A 10 6.73 11.58 7.82
N GLU A 11 7.41 12.46 8.55
CA GLU A 11 7.00 13.85 8.77
C GLU A 11 6.88 14.61 7.43
N VAL A 12 7.84 14.45 6.52
CA VAL A 12 7.78 15.05 5.17
C VAL A 12 6.62 14.50 4.33
N MET A 13 6.26 13.23 4.52
CA MET A 13 5.11 12.64 3.83
C MET A 13 3.78 13.16 4.37
N GLU A 14 3.67 13.30 5.68
CA GLU A 14 2.48 13.85 6.35
C GLU A 14 2.26 15.32 5.97
N ASP A 15 3.33 16.11 5.82
CA ASP A 15 3.26 17.52 5.41
C ASP A 15 2.91 17.71 3.92
N VAL A 16 3.30 16.79 3.06
CA VAL A 16 3.11 16.91 1.58
C VAL A 16 1.75 16.37 1.12
N ILE A 17 1.14 15.50 1.90
CA ILE A 17 -0.11 14.84 1.54
C ILE A 17 -1.10 14.98 2.69
N GLU A 18 -1.84 16.10 2.71
CA GLU A 18 -2.83 16.49 3.75
C GLU A 18 -3.86 15.41 4.13
N ASP A 19 -3.99 14.35 3.32
CA ASP A 19 -4.99 13.28 3.48
C ASP A 19 -4.42 11.99 4.08
N LEU A 20 -3.13 11.97 4.48
CA LEU A 20 -2.45 10.73 4.95
C LEU A 20 -2.58 10.47 6.45
N HIS A 21 -3.23 11.37 7.25
CA HIS A 21 -3.36 11.16 8.69
C HIS A 21 -4.02 9.81 9.01
N GLY A 22 -3.18 8.90 9.46
CA GLY A 22 -3.57 7.55 9.86
C GLY A 22 -3.55 6.49 8.75
N HIS A 23 -3.60 6.83 7.46
CA HIS A 23 -3.58 5.86 6.36
C HIS A 23 -2.33 4.98 6.39
N VAL A 24 -1.14 5.58 6.36
CA VAL A 24 0.12 4.83 6.32
C VAL A 24 0.30 3.93 7.54
N HIS A 25 -0.20 4.33 8.71
CA HIS A 25 -0.17 3.52 9.93
C HIS A 25 -1.14 2.34 9.83
N ARG A 26 -2.38 2.56 9.38
CA ARG A 26 -3.36 1.49 9.21
C ARG A 26 -2.93 0.47 8.15
N VAL A 27 -2.35 0.94 7.03
CA VAL A 27 -1.75 0.05 6.02
C VAL A 27 -0.60 -0.76 6.62
N SER A 28 0.30 -0.12 7.38
CA SER A 28 1.40 -0.80 8.08
C SER A 28 0.90 -1.84 9.06
N ASP A 29 -0.05 -1.48 9.92
CA ASP A 29 -0.58 -2.37 10.96
C ASP A 29 -1.27 -3.58 10.32
N LEU A 30 -2.13 -3.37 9.33
CA LEU A 30 -2.80 -4.47 8.63
C LEU A 30 -1.79 -5.35 7.87
N ALA A 31 -0.78 -4.75 7.24
CA ALA A 31 0.24 -5.51 6.55
C ALA A 31 1.02 -6.43 7.51
N VAL A 32 1.38 -5.93 8.71
CA VAL A 32 2.05 -6.74 9.76
C VAL A 32 1.14 -7.86 10.27
N ASP A 33 -0.14 -7.58 10.49
CA ASP A 33 -1.10 -8.61 10.91
C ASP A 33 -1.26 -9.71 9.83
N LEU A 34 -1.33 -9.34 8.56
CA LEU A 34 -1.36 -10.28 7.43
C LEU A 34 -0.06 -11.11 7.34
N GLY A 35 1.09 -10.45 7.44
CA GLY A 35 2.40 -11.11 7.44
C GLY A 35 2.55 -12.10 8.60
N THR A 36 2.05 -11.72 9.79
CA THR A 36 2.02 -12.60 10.97
C THR A 36 1.15 -13.83 10.72
N GLY A 37 -0.03 -13.65 10.14
CA GLY A 37 -0.94 -14.75 9.77
C GLY A 37 -0.32 -15.70 8.75
N LEU A 38 0.48 -15.18 7.82
CA LEU A 38 1.25 -15.97 6.85
C LEU A 38 2.50 -16.64 7.45
N GLY A 39 2.83 -16.39 8.73
CA GLY A 39 3.99 -16.96 9.40
C GLY A 39 5.33 -16.35 8.96
N LEU A 40 5.34 -15.09 8.53
CA LEU A 40 6.57 -14.38 8.22
C LEU A 40 7.42 -14.17 9.50
N LYS A 41 8.75 -14.09 9.33
CA LYS A 41 9.69 -13.88 10.45
C LYS A 41 9.75 -12.42 10.86
N ASP A 42 10.22 -12.16 12.07
CA ASP A 42 10.35 -10.82 12.64
C ASP A 42 11.05 -9.83 11.69
N ASP A 43 12.18 -10.23 11.06
CA ASP A 43 12.90 -9.38 10.11
C ASP A 43 12.05 -9.01 8.87
N ASP A 44 11.17 -9.90 8.41
CA ASP A 44 10.26 -9.64 7.29
C ASP A 44 9.08 -8.78 7.75
N LEU A 45 8.61 -8.96 8.99
CA LEU A 45 7.57 -8.11 9.59
C LEU A 45 8.05 -6.68 9.79
N ASP A 46 9.31 -6.47 10.23
CA ASP A 46 9.92 -5.14 10.33
C ASP A 46 10.02 -4.47 8.94
N CYS A 47 10.42 -5.23 7.92
CA CYS A 47 10.44 -4.74 6.54
C CYS A 47 9.04 -4.39 6.05
N LEU A 48 8.05 -5.21 6.39
CA LEU A 48 6.67 -5.02 5.98
C LEU A 48 6.04 -3.78 6.62
N ALA A 49 6.28 -3.59 7.94
CA ALA A 49 5.86 -2.37 8.63
C ALA A 49 6.41 -1.11 7.96
N LEU A 50 7.71 -1.13 7.64
CA LEU A 50 8.35 0.02 6.99
C LEU A 50 7.86 0.22 5.54
N ALA A 51 7.62 -0.87 4.81
CA ALA A 51 7.06 -0.80 3.46
C ALA A 51 5.64 -0.23 3.47
N GLY A 52 4.80 -0.64 4.42
CA GLY A 52 3.44 -0.10 4.59
C GLY A 52 3.44 1.41 4.83
N VAL A 53 4.36 1.91 5.66
CA VAL A 53 4.51 3.37 5.89
C VAL A 53 5.01 4.09 4.66
N LEU A 54 5.93 3.51 3.88
CA LEU A 54 6.67 4.21 2.81
C LEU A 54 6.20 3.86 1.39
N HIS A 55 5.17 3.01 1.20
CA HIS A 55 4.78 2.54 -0.13
C HIS A 55 4.55 3.68 -1.12
N ASP A 56 4.00 4.77 -0.65
CA ASP A 56 3.64 5.96 -1.42
C ASP A 56 4.68 7.09 -1.39
N VAL A 57 5.88 6.87 -0.80
CA VAL A 57 6.92 7.92 -0.65
C VAL A 57 7.30 8.62 -1.96
N GLY A 58 7.19 7.93 -3.08
CA GLY A 58 7.49 8.49 -4.40
C GLY A 58 6.52 9.61 -4.82
N LYS A 59 5.35 9.72 -4.20
CA LYS A 59 4.38 10.80 -4.45
C LYS A 59 4.92 12.20 -4.10
N ILE A 60 5.94 12.30 -3.26
CA ILE A 60 6.66 13.55 -2.96
C ILE A 60 7.21 14.22 -4.25
N HIS A 61 7.50 13.43 -5.28
CA HIS A 61 8.00 13.94 -6.55
C HIS A 61 6.90 14.18 -7.60
N MET A 62 5.64 14.02 -7.22
CA MET A 62 4.50 14.25 -8.11
C MET A 62 4.10 15.72 -8.10
N ASP A 63 3.48 16.16 -9.21
CA ASP A 63 2.91 17.49 -9.26
C ASP A 63 1.71 17.59 -8.30
N PRO A 64 1.71 18.56 -7.36
CA PRO A 64 0.60 18.74 -6.42
C PRO A 64 -0.76 18.91 -7.10
N THR A 65 -0.81 19.43 -8.33
CA THR A 65 -2.05 19.60 -9.09
C THR A 65 -2.66 18.25 -9.52
N ILE A 66 -1.82 17.22 -9.69
CA ILE A 66 -2.27 15.84 -9.98
C ILE A 66 -2.74 15.16 -8.69
N LEU A 67 -1.97 15.32 -7.60
CA LEU A 67 -2.31 14.72 -6.30
C LEU A 67 -3.62 15.26 -5.74
N GLY A 68 -3.84 16.57 -5.81
CA GLY A 68 -5.02 17.27 -5.28
C GLY A 68 -6.15 17.46 -6.29
N LYS A 69 -6.11 16.81 -7.48
CA LYS A 69 -7.11 17.03 -8.52
C LYS A 69 -8.51 16.61 -8.07
N PRO A 70 -9.49 17.52 -8.07
CA PRO A 70 -10.87 17.15 -7.78
C PRO A 70 -11.48 16.44 -9.00
N GLY A 71 -11.47 15.11 -8.97
CA GLY A 71 -12.07 14.28 -10.01
C GLY A 71 -11.11 13.26 -10.63
N PRO A 72 -11.54 12.53 -11.66
CA PRO A 72 -10.73 11.47 -12.26
C PRO A 72 -9.51 12.05 -13.00
N LEU A 73 -8.40 11.32 -12.92
CA LEU A 73 -7.21 11.60 -13.71
C LEU A 73 -7.45 11.22 -15.18
N ASP A 74 -6.96 12.03 -16.12
CA ASP A 74 -6.86 11.63 -17.52
C ASP A 74 -5.73 10.61 -17.75
N GLU A 75 -5.60 10.09 -18.98
CA GLU A 75 -4.63 9.02 -19.25
C GLU A 75 -3.17 9.50 -19.02
N SER A 76 -2.85 10.74 -19.39
CA SER A 76 -1.49 11.27 -19.19
C SER A 76 -1.18 11.51 -17.72
N GLU A 77 -2.14 11.93 -16.93
CA GLU A 77 -2.02 12.10 -15.48
C GLU A 77 -1.92 10.75 -14.76
N LYS A 78 -2.67 9.72 -15.24
CA LYS A 78 -2.54 8.35 -14.74
C LYS A 78 -1.15 7.79 -15.00
N ASP A 79 -0.61 7.97 -16.21
CA ASP A 79 0.75 7.53 -16.56
C ASP A 79 1.79 8.18 -15.65
N LEU A 80 1.62 9.46 -15.32
CA LEU A 80 2.47 10.13 -14.35
C LEU A 80 2.29 9.55 -12.95
N MET A 81 1.05 9.39 -12.47
CA MET A 81 0.75 8.82 -11.16
C MET A 81 1.36 7.43 -11.00
N GLN A 82 1.31 6.59 -12.03
CA GLN A 82 1.87 5.24 -12.01
C GLN A 82 3.40 5.19 -11.89
N ARG A 83 4.08 6.32 -11.92
CA ARG A 83 5.54 6.39 -11.71
C ARG A 83 5.96 6.45 -10.25
N HIS A 84 5.04 6.72 -9.30
CA HIS A 84 5.45 6.86 -7.89
C HIS A 84 6.14 5.61 -7.31
N PRO A 85 5.82 4.34 -7.69
CA PRO A 85 6.55 3.18 -7.17
C PRO A 85 8.03 3.19 -7.59
N GLU A 86 8.32 3.53 -8.85
CA GLU A 86 9.69 3.62 -9.36
C GLU A 86 10.46 4.79 -8.71
N LEU A 87 9.80 5.93 -8.49
CA LEU A 87 10.36 7.07 -7.77
C LEU A 87 10.66 6.72 -6.31
N GLY A 88 9.72 6.07 -5.63
CA GLY A 88 9.91 5.58 -4.27
C GLY A 88 11.06 4.58 -4.16
N PHE A 89 11.15 3.62 -5.08
CA PHE A 89 12.27 2.70 -5.18
C PHE A 89 13.60 3.45 -5.38
N ALA A 90 13.66 4.41 -6.28
CA ALA A 90 14.87 5.18 -6.52
C ALA A 90 15.34 5.94 -5.26
N MET A 91 14.41 6.40 -4.41
CA MET A 91 14.71 7.08 -3.15
C MET A 91 15.23 6.12 -2.08
N THR A 92 14.76 4.88 -2.06
CA THR A 92 14.96 3.94 -0.94
C THR A 92 16.02 2.87 -1.18
N ARG A 93 16.24 2.41 -2.41
CA ARG A 93 17.08 1.26 -2.79
C ARG A 93 18.53 1.24 -2.26
N ASN A 94 19.11 2.41 -1.97
CA ASN A 94 20.46 2.53 -1.44
C ASN A 94 20.51 2.93 0.05
N ARG A 95 19.36 2.94 0.72
CA ARG A 95 19.20 3.48 2.09
C ARG A 95 18.49 2.52 3.03
N LEU A 96 17.63 1.65 2.49
CA LEU A 96 16.82 0.70 3.26
C LEU A 96 17.18 -0.74 2.87
N ASP A 97 16.61 -1.69 3.61
CA ASP A 97 16.67 -3.10 3.23
C ASP A 97 16.08 -3.29 1.81
N PRO A 98 16.73 -4.08 0.95
CA PRO A 98 16.24 -4.32 -0.42
C PRO A 98 14.78 -4.79 -0.46
N ARG A 99 14.34 -5.61 0.50
CA ARG A 99 12.95 -6.10 0.60
C ARG A 99 11.95 -4.97 0.75
N VAL A 100 12.28 -3.93 1.53
CA VAL A 100 11.44 -2.73 1.68
C VAL A 100 11.33 -1.98 0.36
N SER A 101 12.48 -1.75 -0.30
CA SER A 101 12.50 -1.01 -1.56
C SER A 101 11.77 -1.75 -2.68
N GLU A 102 11.90 -3.10 -2.72
CA GLU A 102 11.16 -3.94 -3.64
C GLU A 102 9.65 -3.93 -3.33
N ALA A 103 9.28 -3.96 -2.05
CA ALA A 103 7.87 -3.85 -1.66
C ALA A 103 7.27 -2.53 -2.15
N ILE A 104 7.99 -1.40 -2.03
CA ILE A 104 7.60 -0.09 -2.56
C ILE A 104 7.49 -0.12 -4.10
N LEU A 105 8.42 -0.79 -4.79
CA LEU A 105 8.43 -0.83 -6.25
C LEU A 105 7.24 -1.59 -6.83
N TYR A 106 6.86 -2.69 -6.18
CA TYR A 106 5.90 -3.65 -6.73
C TYR A 106 4.53 -3.65 -6.06
N HIS A 107 4.22 -2.69 -5.14
CA HIS A 107 2.96 -2.71 -4.39
C HIS A 107 1.70 -2.47 -5.25
N HIS A 108 1.84 -2.07 -6.49
CA HIS A 108 0.75 -1.98 -7.46
C HIS A 108 0.77 -3.08 -8.53
N GLU A 109 1.67 -4.07 -8.39
CA GLU A 109 1.59 -5.26 -9.22
C GLU A 109 0.39 -6.11 -8.81
N ARG A 110 -0.34 -6.60 -9.79
CA ARG A 110 -1.53 -7.45 -9.59
C ARG A 110 -1.18 -8.90 -9.85
N PHE A 111 -1.80 -9.80 -9.09
CA PHE A 111 -1.55 -11.24 -9.20
C PHE A 111 -1.79 -11.77 -10.61
N ASP A 112 -2.72 -11.17 -11.38
CA ASP A 112 -3.05 -11.49 -12.77
C ASP A 112 -2.12 -10.83 -13.82
N GLY A 113 -1.11 -10.06 -13.42
CA GLY A 113 -0.16 -9.38 -14.29
C GLY A 113 -0.69 -8.11 -14.97
N LYS A 114 -1.85 -7.62 -14.58
CA LYS A 114 -2.43 -6.37 -15.09
C LYS A 114 -2.06 -5.15 -14.25
N GLY A 115 -1.11 -5.31 -13.34
CA GLY A 115 -0.57 -4.26 -12.51
C GLY A 115 0.54 -3.47 -13.19
N TYR A 116 1.18 -2.63 -12.42
CA TYR A 116 2.32 -1.82 -12.85
C TYR A 116 3.39 -1.76 -11.76
N PRO A 117 4.66 -1.43 -12.07
CA PRO A 117 5.17 -0.91 -13.35
C PRO A 117 5.60 -1.99 -14.37
N PHE A 118 5.74 -3.27 -14.00
CA PHE A 118 6.35 -4.29 -14.88
C PHE A 118 5.37 -5.39 -15.33
N GLY A 119 4.17 -5.46 -14.76
CA GLY A 119 3.20 -6.51 -15.06
C GLY A 119 3.64 -7.89 -14.58
N LEU A 120 4.27 -7.97 -13.41
CA LEU A 120 4.66 -9.23 -12.78
C LEU A 120 3.41 -10.05 -12.43
N THR A 121 3.53 -11.39 -12.48
CA THR A 121 2.41 -12.29 -12.22
C THR A 121 2.67 -13.24 -11.07
N GLY A 122 1.64 -13.52 -10.28
CA GLY A 122 1.67 -14.56 -9.27
C GLY A 122 2.83 -14.40 -8.28
N GLN A 123 3.56 -15.49 -8.06
CA GLN A 123 4.68 -15.52 -7.12
C GLN A 123 5.97 -14.81 -7.62
N ALA A 124 5.99 -14.31 -8.86
CA ALA A 124 7.05 -13.42 -9.30
C ALA A 124 6.99 -12.05 -8.60
N ILE A 125 5.83 -11.68 -8.04
CA ILE A 125 5.67 -10.50 -7.20
C ILE A 125 6.18 -10.84 -5.79
N PRO A 126 7.10 -10.05 -5.20
CA PRO A 126 7.57 -10.27 -3.83
C PRO A 126 6.40 -10.35 -2.84
N ILE A 127 6.50 -11.25 -1.85
CA ILE A 127 5.39 -11.46 -0.88
C ILE A 127 5.02 -10.18 -0.13
N LEU A 128 6.00 -9.36 0.26
CA LEU A 128 5.73 -8.10 0.97
C LEU A 128 4.90 -7.15 0.11
N SER A 129 5.16 -7.07 -1.20
CA SER A 129 4.38 -6.26 -2.15
C SER A 129 2.93 -6.75 -2.26
N ARG A 130 2.73 -8.09 -2.34
CA ARG A 130 1.39 -8.69 -2.40
C ARG A 130 0.57 -8.39 -1.15
N ILE A 131 1.22 -8.37 0.02
CA ILE A 131 0.59 -8.02 1.30
C ILE A 131 0.24 -6.53 1.35
N VAL A 132 1.18 -5.64 1.00
CA VAL A 132 0.95 -4.19 1.00
C VAL A 132 -0.21 -3.83 0.07
N LEU A 133 -0.32 -4.45 -1.12
CA LEU A 133 -1.44 -4.22 -2.03
C LEU A 133 -2.82 -4.51 -1.40
N VAL A 134 -2.96 -5.59 -0.64
CA VAL A 134 -4.22 -5.93 0.05
C VAL A 134 -4.52 -4.91 1.14
N ALA A 135 -3.51 -4.55 1.95
CA ALA A 135 -3.65 -3.61 3.05
C ALA A 135 -4.03 -2.20 2.55
N ASP A 136 -3.33 -1.71 1.53
CA ASP A 136 -3.63 -0.41 0.90
C ASP A 136 -5.02 -0.39 0.27
N ALA A 137 -5.39 -1.41 -0.48
CA ALA A 137 -6.70 -1.49 -1.12
C ALA A 137 -7.84 -1.50 -0.10
N PHE A 138 -7.68 -2.21 1.03
CA PHE A 138 -8.67 -2.23 2.10
C PHE A 138 -8.81 -0.85 2.75
N ASP A 139 -7.70 -0.22 3.14
CA ASP A 139 -7.74 1.11 3.75
C ASP A 139 -8.28 2.16 2.78
N ALA A 140 -7.90 2.10 1.50
CA ALA A 140 -8.42 2.99 0.47
C ALA A 140 -9.95 2.90 0.30
N MET A 141 -10.54 1.73 0.48
CA MET A 141 -11.98 1.54 0.41
C MET A 141 -12.71 1.98 1.69
N THR A 142 -12.10 1.79 2.86
CA THR A 142 -12.75 2.00 4.16
C THR A 142 -12.45 3.37 4.79
N SER A 143 -11.57 4.16 4.19
CA SER A 143 -11.25 5.52 4.62
C SER A 143 -11.97 6.56 3.78
N SER A 144 -12.50 7.62 4.42
CA SER A 144 -13.05 8.77 3.70
C SER A 144 -11.92 9.56 3.05
N ARG A 145 -12.05 9.88 1.78
CA ARG A 145 -11.15 10.78 1.04
C ARG A 145 -11.91 12.00 0.59
N ALA A 146 -11.20 13.10 0.29
CA ALA A 146 -11.81 14.39 -0.08
C ALA A 146 -12.91 14.28 -1.16
N TYR A 147 -12.86 13.23 -2.00
CA TYR A 147 -13.77 13.04 -3.13
C TYR A 147 -14.57 11.74 -3.09
N GLN A 148 -14.39 10.90 -2.05
CA GLN A 148 -15.05 9.60 -1.94
C GLN A 148 -15.34 9.26 -0.48
N PRO A 149 -16.61 9.10 -0.09
CA PRO A 149 -16.95 8.61 1.25
C PRO A 149 -16.44 7.18 1.45
N ALA A 150 -16.13 6.82 2.69
CA ALA A 150 -15.78 5.46 3.06
C ALA A 150 -16.89 4.48 2.64
N LEU A 151 -16.49 3.36 2.05
CA LEU A 151 -17.39 2.26 1.73
C LEU A 151 -17.68 1.43 3.00
N PRO A 152 -18.82 0.76 3.09
CA PRO A 152 -19.10 -0.18 4.17
C PRO A 152 -18.03 -1.29 4.22
N ILE A 153 -17.62 -1.66 5.43
CA ILE A 153 -16.58 -2.68 5.66
C ILE A 153 -16.92 -4.00 4.97
N ASP A 154 -18.16 -4.46 5.09
CA ASP A 154 -18.62 -5.70 4.45
C ASP A 154 -18.48 -5.65 2.93
N PHE A 155 -18.66 -4.46 2.34
CA PHE A 155 -18.45 -4.26 0.91
C PHE A 155 -16.97 -4.39 0.56
N ALA A 156 -16.07 -3.73 1.31
CA ALA A 156 -14.63 -3.80 1.10
C ALA A 156 -14.10 -5.24 1.24
N ILE A 157 -14.55 -5.98 2.26
CA ILE A 157 -14.23 -7.40 2.45
C ILE A 157 -14.69 -8.21 1.22
N SER A 158 -15.92 -8.00 0.76
CA SER A 158 -16.46 -8.70 -0.40
C SER A 158 -15.68 -8.40 -1.68
N GLU A 159 -15.22 -7.15 -1.86
CA GLU A 159 -14.40 -6.76 -3.02
C GLU A 159 -13.04 -7.45 -3.00
N ILE A 160 -12.36 -7.49 -1.85
CA ILE A 160 -11.07 -8.17 -1.73
C ILE A 160 -11.24 -9.67 -2.04
N LEU A 161 -12.25 -10.30 -1.45
CA LEU A 161 -12.53 -11.73 -1.68
C LEU A 161 -12.85 -12.02 -3.16
N ARG A 162 -13.66 -11.19 -3.81
CA ARG A 162 -14.04 -11.34 -5.22
C ARG A 162 -12.84 -11.26 -6.16
N ASN A 163 -11.82 -10.49 -5.79
CA ASN A 163 -10.63 -10.27 -6.60
C ASN A 163 -9.44 -11.16 -6.21
N ALA A 164 -9.66 -12.18 -5.36
CA ALA A 164 -8.66 -13.22 -5.09
C ALA A 164 -8.29 -13.96 -6.38
N GLY A 165 -6.99 -14.18 -6.62
CA GLY A 165 -6.47 -14.82 -7.84
C GLY A 165 -6.46 -13.90 -9.07
N SER A 166 -7.01 -12.68 -8.98
CA SER A 166 -6.93 -11.67 -10.03
C SER A 166 -6.09 -10.47 -9.58
N GLN A 167 -6.64 -9.56 -8.81
CA GLN A 167 -5.87 -8.46 -8.24
C GLN A 167 -4.99 -8.92 -7.10
N PHE A 168 -5.52 -9.73 -6.20
CA PHE A 168 -4.89 -10.11 -4.95
C PHE A 168 -4.43 -11.56 -4.96
N ASP A 169 -3.34 -11.82 -4.21
CA ASP A 169 -2.89 -13.17 -3.94
C ASP A 169 -3.92 -13.92 -3.09
N PRO A 170 -4.39 -15.10 -3.52
CA PRO A 170 -5.34 -15.89 -2.75
C PRO A 170 -4.87 -16.24 -1.34
N GLU A 171 -3.57 -16.55 -1.15
CA GLU A 171 -3.04 -16.89 0.17
C GLU A 171 -3.10 -15.69 1.13
N VAL A 172 -2.83 -14.47 0.64
CA VAL A 172 -2.98 -13.25 1.43
C VAL A 172 -4.44 -12.95 1.74
N VAL A 173 -5.33 -13.17 0.75
CA VAL A 173 -6.78 -12.99 0.94
C VAL A 173 -7.34 -13.97 1.98
N ASP A 174 -6.90 -15.22 2.01
CA ASP A 174 -7.35 -16.21 3.00
C ASP A 174 -7.04 -15.71 4.43
N ILE A 175 -5.82 -15.23 4.69
CA ILE A 175 -5.46 -14.64 5.99
C ILE A 175 -6.25 -13.36 6.28
N PHE A 176 -6.47 -12.50 5.27
CA PHE A 176 -7.30 -11.30 5.43
C PHE A 176 -8.71 -11.64 5.89
N ILE A 177 -9.33 -12.68 5.34
CA ILE A 177 -10.67 -13.14 5.75
C ILE A 177 -10.64 -13.72 7.16
N GLU A 178 -9.59 -14.43 7.55
CA GLU A 178 -9.43 -14.90 8.93
C GLU A 178 -9.38 -13.72 9.92
N LEU A 179 -8.61 -12.67 9.64
CA LEU A 179 -8.55 -11.45 10.46
C LEU A 179 -9.91 -10.74 10.52
N ALA A 180 -10.64 -10.66 9.41
CA ALA A 180 -11.98 -10.08 9.35
C ALA A 180 -12.96 -10.82 10.29
N ASN A 181 -12.94 -12.15 10.26
CA ASN A 181 -13.83 -12.98 11.08
C ASN A 181 -13.61 -12.85 12.59
N VAL A 182 -12.41 -12.42 13.03
CA VAL A 182 -12.09 -12.19 14.44
C VAL A 182 -12.08 -10.70 14.83
N ASN A 183 -12.62 -9.81 13.95
CA ASN A 183 -12.69 -8.36 14.15
C ASN A 183 -11.31 -7.70 14.42
N ARG A 184 -10.27 -8.14 13.73
CA ARG A 184 -8.91 -7.60 13.85
C ARG A 184 -8.50 -6.67 12.69
N LEU A 185 -9.44 -6.25 11.86
CA LEU A 185 -9.14 -5.28 10.81
C LEU A 185 -9.03 -3.87 11.39
N PRO A 186 -7.97 -3.10 11.08
CA PRO A 186 -7.85 -1.72 11.51
C PRO A 186 -8.88 -0.87 10.77
N LEU A 187 -9.62 -0.05 11.52
CA LEU A 187 -10.64 0.82 10.95
C LEU A 187 -10.26 2.28 11.16
N ALA A 188 -10.55 3.12 10.17
CA ALA A 188 -10.49 4.56 10.37
C ALA A 188 -11.47 4.95 11.49
N ALA A 189 -11.03 5.79 12.42
CA ALA A 189 -11.93 6.32 13.45
C ALA A 189 -13.12 7.00 12.77
N SER A 190 -14.32 6.63 13.20
CA SER A 190 -15.56 7.29 12.72
C SER A 190 -15.47 8.77 13.08
N ALA A 191 -15.54 9.64 12.08
CA ALA A 191 -15.56 11.08 12.26
C ALA A 191 -16.88 11.54 12.88
#